data_8e82495da1aa460a9f877c24aa1bb62c
#
_entry.id   8e82495da1aa460a9f877c24aa1bb62c
#
_cell.length_a   1.000
_cell.length_b   1.000
_cell.length_c   1.000
_cell.angle_alpha   90.00
_cell.angle_beta   90.00
_cell.angle_gamma   90.00
#
_symmetry.space_group_name_H-M   'P 1'
#
loop_
_entity.id
_entity.type
_entity.pdbx_description
1 polymer ?
#
loop_
_entity_poly.entity_id
_entity_poly.type
_entity_poly.pdbx_seq_one_letter_code
_entity_poly.pdbx_strand_id
1 'polypeptide(L)'
;IIFKEKYDEAISKNQKNIEAIVISSYSVLSNEVNSRYVNLKMINNNNFTFFSNYNSPKSKEFIEHSQITALIFWNSTNTQIRIKAKIQKTSTQYNDNYFSERSHKKNALAISSQQSEKIDSYTSVIKNYNKSLDAGNLKECPDFWGGYSFIPYYFEFWEGNESRLNKRDSYQINKDRWDHSILQP
;
A
#
# COMPACT_ATOMS: atom_id res chain seq x y z
N ILE A 1 -12.25 8.13 11.15
CA ILE A 1 -11.98 8.69 12.50
C ILE A 1 -11.08 7.71 13.27
N ILE A 2 -11.51 6.47 13.56
CA ILE A 2 -10.75 5.49 14.38
C ILE A 2 -9.37 5.18 13.81
N PHE A 3 -9.23 4.98 12.50
CA PHE A 3 -7.93 4.74 11.89
C PHE A 3 -6.94 5.88 12.17
N LYS A 4 -7.42 7.13 12.07
CA LYS A 4 -6.59 8.31 12.36
C LYS A 4 -6.16 8.35 13.83
N GLU A 5 -7.07 8.08 14.74
CA GLU A 5 -6.78 8.04 16.18
C GLU A 5 -5.69 7.01 16.50
N LYS A 6 -5.79 5.80 15.96
CA LYS A 6 -4.76 4.75 16.11
C LYS A 6 -3.44 5.11 15.44
N TYR A 7 -3.48 5.79 14.29
CA TYR A 7 -2.30 6.29 13.60
C TYR A 7 -1.59 7.36 14.43
N ASP A 8 -2.33 8.35 14.94
CA ASP A 8 -1.78 9.42 15.79
C ASP A 8 -1.20 8.86 17.09
N GLU A 9 -1.85 7.87 17.72
CA GLU A 9 -1.33 7.16 18.88
C GLU A 9 0.00 6.45 18.56
N ALA A 10 0.09 5.74 17.44
CA ALA A 10 1.30 5.06 17.02
C ALA A 10 2.45 6.05 16.74
N ILE A 11 2.17 7.21 16.13
CA ILE A 11 3.15 8.29 15.96
C ILE A 11 3.65 8.78 17.32
N SER A 12 2.75 9.06 18.26
CA SER A 12 3.10 9.57 19.59
C SER A 12 4.02 8.62 20.36
N LYS A 13 3.95 7.32 20.06
CA LYS A 13 4.80 6.25 20.61
C LYS A 13 6.01 5.91 19.71
N ASN A 14 6.38 6.82 18.78
CA ASN A 14 7.55 6.68 17.91
C ASN A 14 7.52 5.42 17.02
N GLN A 15 6.36 5.01 16.52
CA GLN A 15 6.25 3.91 15.56
C GLN A 15 7.10 4.18 14.32
N LYS A 16 8.03 3.27 14.03
CA LYS A 16 8.88 3.34 12.83
C LYS A 16 8.15 2.72 11.63
N ASN A 17 8.47 3.21 10.44
CA ASN A 17 7.87 2.73 9.17
C ASN A 17 6.33 2.70 9.22
N ILE A 18 5.75 3.75 9.79
CA ILE A 18 4.30 3.82 10.06
C ILE A 18 3.45 3.68 8.81
N GLU A 19 4.00 4.05 7.64
CA GLU A 19 3.36 3.91 6.35
C GLU A 19 3.48 2.50 5.73
N ALA A 20 4.26 1.60 6.32
CA ALA A 20 4.42 0.25 5.78
C ALA A 20 3.14 -0.57 5.98
N ILE A 21 2.54 -1.00 4.87
CA ILE A 21 1.31 -1.80 4.86
C ILE A 21 1.51 -3.03 3.96
N VAL A 22 1.11 -4.18 4.44
CA VAL A 22 1.05 -5.40 3.62
C VAL A 22 -0.21 -5.37 2.76
N ILE A 23 -0.06 -5.57 1.47
CA ILE A 23 -1.18 -5.80 0.55
C ILE A 23 -1.14 -7.24 0.09
N SER A 24 -2.23 -7.95 0.32
CA SER A 24 -2.47 -9.29 -0.21
C SER A 24 -3.46 -9.23 -1.36
N SER A 25 -3.09 -9.85 -2.47
CA SER A 25 -3.90 -9.95 -3.68
C SER A 25 -3.91 -11.39 -4.20
N TYR A 26 -4.95 -11.74 -4.94
CA TYR A 26 -5.12 -13.05 -5.53
C TYR A 26 -4.75 -13.04 -7.00
N SER A 27 -3.88 -13.96 -7.40
CA SER A 27 -3.55 -14.23 -8.80
C SER A 27 -4.51 -15.28 -9.34
N VAL A 28 -5.36 -14.89 -10.27
CA VAL A 28 -6.26 -15.82 -10.97
C VAL A 28 -5.46 -16.81 -11.80
N LEU A 29 -4.36 -16.35 -12.41
CA LEU A 29 -3.52 -17.18 -13.29
C LEU A 29 -2.81 -18.33 -12.55
N SER A 30 -2.19 -18.04 -11.37
CA SER A 30 -1.48 -19.07 -10.61
C SER A 30 -2.33 -19.71 -9.53
N ASN A 31 -3.55 -19.22 -9.29
CA ASN A 31 -4.44 -19.64 -8.19
C ASN A 31 -3.79 -19.49 -6.81
N GLU A 32 -3.08 -18.38 -6.60
CA GLU A 32 -2.29 -18.13 -5.39
C GLU A 32 -2.60 -16.76 -4.79
N VAL A 33 -2.42 -16.65 -3.46
CA VAL A 33 -2.43 -15.37 -2.76
C VAL A 33 -1.00 -14.88 -2.60
N ASN A 34 -0.72 -13.68 -3.06
CA ASN A 34 0.57 -13.02 -2.95
C ASN A 34 0.50 -11.84 -1.99
N SER A 35 1.51 -11.70 -1.13
CA SER A 35 1.61 -10.61 -0.16
C SER A 35 2.93 -9.86 -0.28
N ARG A 36 2.89 -8.53 -0.14
CA ARG A 36 4.08 -7.67 -0.14
C ARG A 36 3.85 -6.38 0.65
N TYR A 37 4.92 -5.80 1.15
CA TYR A 37 4.84 -4.45 1.69
C TYR A 37 4.76 -3.40 0.59
N VAL A 38 3.95 -2.39 0.82
CA VAL A 38 3.92 -1.13 0.09
C VAL A 38 3.92 0.03 1.09
N ASN A 39 4.30 1.23 0.64
CA ASN A 39 4.26 2.43 1.47
C ASN A 39 2.98 3.21 1.18
N LEU A 40 2.08 3.24 2.15
CA LEU A 40 0.90 4.11 2.12
C LEU A 40 1.35 5.58 2.09
N LYS A 41 0.88 6.35 1.11
CA LYS A 41 1.34 7.72 0.93
C LYS A 41 0.30 8.76 1.29
N MET A 42 -0.95 8.46 1.04
CA MET A 42 -2.04 9.39 1.29
C MET A 42 -3.30 8.65 1.73
N ILE A 43 -4.06 9.33 2.58
CA ILE A 43 -5.42 8.94 2.95
C ILE A 43 -6.27 10.19 2.78
N ASN A 44 -7.06 10.22 1.72
CA ASN A 44 -8.00 11.30 1.44
C ASN A 44 -9.42 10.78 1.55
N ASN A 45 -10.18 11.26 2.54
CA ASN A 45 -11.48 10.69 2.90
C ASN A 45 -11.36 9.18 3.18
N ASN A 46 -11.95 8.35 2.33
CA ASN A 46 -11.90 6.90 2.45
C ASN A 46 -10.95 6.23 1.43
N ASN A 47 -10.13 7.01 0.72
CA ASN A 47 -9.20 6.51 -0.29
C ASN A 47 -7.80 6.40 0.29
N PHE A 48 -7.27 5.19 0.32
CA PHE A 48 -5.92 4.86 0.74
C PHE A 48 -5.04 4.67 -0.49
N THR A 49 -3.99 5.48 -0.66
CA THR A 49 -3.21 5.51 -1.90
C THR A 49 -1.75 5.13 -1.66
N PHE A 50 -1.23 4.25 -2.51
CA PHE A 50 0.20 3.94 -2.67
C PHE A 50 0.57 3.95 -4.16
N PHE A 51 1.88 3.98 -4.46
CA PHE A 51 2.37 4.04 -5.84
C PHE A 51 3.21 2.81 -6.18
N SER A 52 3.11 2.35 -7.42
CA SER A 52 3.82 1.17 -7.90
C SER A 52 4.03 1.20 -9.42
N ASN A 53 4.81 0.25 -9.93
CA ASN A 53 4.92 -0.03 -11.36
C ASN A 53 3.69 -0.83 -11.82
N TYR A 54 3.01 -0.38 -12.86
CA TYR A 54 1.81 -0.99 -13.42
C TYR A 54 2.06 -2.31 -14.18
N ASN A 55 3.32 -2.58 -14.55
CA ASN A 55 3.72 -3.83 -15.19
C ASN A 55 4.10 -4.93 -14.17
N SER A 56 4.13 -4.60 -12.87
CA SER A 56 4.49 -5.57 -11.84
C SER A 56 3.43 -6.67 -11.67
N PRO A 57 3.79 -7.87 -11.15
CA PRO A 57 2.84 -8.97 -10.93
C PRO A 57 1.60 -8.56 -10.14
N LYS A 58 1.78 -7.80 -9.04
CA LYS A 58 0.65 -7.32 -8.24
C LYS A 58 -0.35 -6.47 -9.03
N SER A 59 0.13 -5.72 -10.01
CA SER A 59 -0.71 -4.86 -10.84
C SER A 59 -1.61 -5.66 -11.77
N LYS A 60 -1.11 -6.78 -12.28
CA LYS A 60 -1.91 -7.75 -13.04
C LYS A 60 -2.98 -8.38 -12.16
N GLU A 61 -2.60 -8.80 -10.94
CA GLU A 61 -3.52 -9.36 -9.94
C GLU A 61 -4.66 -8.39 -9.60
N PHE A 62 -4.37 -7.09 -9.42
CA PHE A 62 -5.39 -6.07 -9.13
C PHE A 62 -6.37 -5.83 -10.29
N ILE A 63 -5.93 -6.00 -11.53
CA ILE A 63 -6.77 -5.89 -12.71
C ILE A 63 -7.71 -7.10 -12.82
N GLU A 64 -7.17 -8.29 -12.60
CA GLU A 64 -7.92 -9.54 -12.68
C GLU A 64 -8.91 -9.70 -11.51
N HIS A 65 -8.49 -9.27 -10.30
CA HIS A 65 -9.29 -9.40 -9.09
C HIS A 65 -9.08 -8.18 -8.18
N SER A 66 -10.03 -7.25 -8.23
CA SER A 66 -9.90 -5.95 -7.54
C SER A 66 -10.07 -5.99 -6.02
N GLN A 67 -10.45 -7.12 -5.43
CA GLN A 67 -10.54 -7.24 -3.97
C GLN A 67 -9.14 -7.52 -3.39
N ILE A 68 -8.78 -6.78 -2.37
CA ILE A 68 -7.53 -6.93 -1.63
C ILE A 68 -7.78 -7.03 -0.13
N THR A 69 -6.79 -7.56 0.58
CA THR A 69 -6.66 -7.39 2.03
C THR A 69 -5.40 -6.58 2.32
N ALA A 70 -5.55 -5.56 3.16
CA ALA A 70 -4.43 -4.81 3.68
C ALA A 70 -4.24 -5.10 5.17
N LEU A 71 -2.97 -5.19 5.61
CA LEU A 71 -2.62 -5.50 6.99
C LEU A 71 -1.53 -4.56 7.48
N ILE A 72 -1.76 -3.97 8.63
CA ILE A 72 -0.79 -3.13 9.35
C ILE A 72 -0.55 -3.74 10.71
N PHE A 73 0.68 -3.70 11.19
CA PHE A 73 1.02 -3.97 12.57
C PHE A 73 1.93 -2.87 13.12
N TRP A 74 1.42 -2.16 14.12
CA TRP A 74 2.17 -1.15 14.85
C TRP A 74 2.63 -1.70 16.19
N ASN A 75 3.90 -2.06 16.23
CA ASN A 75 4.52 -2.67 17.41
C ASN A 75 4.51 -1.75 18.62
N SER A 76 4.65 -0.42 18.41
CA SER A 76 4.68 0.56 19.49
C SER A 76 3.38 0.64 20.30
N THR A 77 2.26 0.25 19.70
CA THR A 77 0.92 0.23 20.32
C THR A 77 0.37 -1.19 20.45
N ASN A 78 1.13 -2.23 20.01
CA ASN A 78 0.67 -3.60 19.94
C ASN A 78 -0.69 -3.73 19.21
N THR A 79 -0.85 -2.97 18.11
CA THR A 79 -2.10 -2.87 17.37
C THR A 79 -1.95 -3.46 15.98
N GLN A 80 -2.86 -4.37 15.61
CA GLN A 80 -3.03 -4.85 14.24
C GLN A 80 -4.28 -4.25 13.63
N ILE A 81 -4.19 -3.80 12.38
CA ILE A 81 -5.34 -3.32 11.60
C ILE A 81 -5.46 -4.17 10.34
N ARG A 82 -6.58 -4.84 10.18
CA ARG A 82 -6.92 -5.62 9.01
C ARG A 82 -8.00 -4.90 8.22
N ILE A 83 -7.78 -4.74 6.92
CA ILE A 83 -8.65 -3.99 6.02
C ILE A 83 -9.03 -4.89 4.84
N LYS A 84 -10.33 -4.97 4.50
CA LYS A 84 -10.75 -5.50 3.18
C LYS A 84 -11.20 -4.32 2.33
N ALA A 85 -10.77 -4.30 1.07
CA ALA A 85 -10.98 -3.15 0.21
C ALA A 85 -11.13 -3.55 -1.27
N LYS A 86 -11.67 -2.61 -2.05
CA LYS A 86 -11.59 -2.62 -3.52
C LYS A 86 -10.51 -1.66 -3.95
N ILE A 87 -9.65 -2.12 -4.88
CA ILE A 87 -8.50 -1.37 -5.40
C ILE A 87 -8.71 -1.00 -6.86
N GLN A 88 -8.23 0.18 -7.24
CA GLN A 88 -8.22 0.68 -8.62
C GLN A 88 -7.03 1.59 -8.87
N LYS A 89 -6.68 1.80 -10.14
CA LYS A 89 -5.67 2.79 -10.52
C LYS A 89 -6.17 4.21 -10.25
N THR A 90 -5.26 5.11 -9.92
CA THR A 90 -5.51 6.55 -9.89
C THR A 90 -5.48 7.13 -11.31
N SER A 91 -5.96 8.37 -11.48
CA SER A 91 -5.93 9.05 -12.77
C SER A 91 -4.50 9.44 -13.19
N THR A 92 -4.27 9.56 -14.50
CA THR A 92 -2.99 9.99 -15.06
C THR A 92 -2.57 11.34 -14.50
N GLN A 93 -3.47 12.33 -14.50
CA GLN A 93 -3.21 13.65 -13.94
C GLN A 93 -2.74 13.61 -12.47
N TYR A 94 -3.33 12.74 -11.66
CA TYR A 94 -2.92 12.54 -10.27
C TYR A 94 -1.51 11.95 -10.17
N ASN A 95 -1.19 10.99 -11.05
CA ASN A 95 0.14 10.38 -11.11
C ASN A 95 1.21 11.38 -11.53
N ASP A 96 0.94 12.17 -12.56
CA ASP A 96 1.86 13.19 -13.09
C ASP A 96 2.19 14.23 -12.02
N ASN A 97 1.16 14.75 -11.36
CA ASN A 97 1.33 15.71 -10.28
C ASN A 97 2.21 15.14 -9.17
N TYR A 98 1.87 13.95 -8.67
CA TYR A 98 2.64 13.34 -7.60
C TYR A 98 4.08 12.97 -8.02
N PHE A 99 4.28 12.47 -9.25
CA PHE A 99 5.59 12.10 -9.77
C PHE A 99 6.52 13.32 -9.90
N SER A 100 6.00 14.44 -10.38
CA SER A 100 6.75 15.68 -10.56
C SER A 100 7.29 16.27 -9.25
N GLU A 101 6.59 16.02 -8.13
CA GLU A 101 6.97 16.49 -6.79
C GLU A 101 7.96 15.55 -6.07
N ARG A 102 8.11 14.30 -6.57
CA ARG A 102 9.02 13.32 -5.95
C ARG A 102 10.47 13.68 -6.18
N SER A 103 11.34 13.22 -5.26
CA SER A 103 12.78 13.40 -5.42
C SER A 103 13.30 12.70 -6.69
N HIS A 104 14.26 13.32 -7.37
CA HIS A 104 14.91 12.77 -8.57
C HIS A 104 15.43 11.34 -8.36
N LYS A 105 16.02 11.05 -7.20
CA LYS A 105 16.52 9.70 -6.86
C LYS A 105 15.41 8.65 -6.88
N LYS A 106 14.23 8.96 -6.33
CA LYS A 106 13.07 8.05 -6.34
C LYS A 106 12.50 7.90 -7.75
N ASN A 107 12.53 8.97 -8.56
CA ASN A 107 12.04 8.94 -9.94
C ASN A 107 13.00 8.16 -10.84
N ALA A 108 14.32 8.36 -10.72
CA ALA A 108 15.30 7.57 -11.45
C ALA A 108 15.13 6.06 -11.21
N LEU A 109 14.89 5.65 -9.95
CA LEU A 109 14.61 4.25 -9.64
C LEU A 109 13.29 3.76 -10.28
N ALA A 110 12.23 4.58 -10.25
CA ALA A 110 10.95 4.22 -10.86
C ALA A 110 11.06 4.05 -12.38
N ILE A 111 11.84 4.91 -13.05
CA ILE A 111 12.07 4.88 -14.50
C ILE A 111 12.93 3.68 -14.90
N SER A 112 14.00 3.39 -14.15
CA SER A 112 14.98 2.34 -14.49
C SER A 112 14.53 0.92 -14.15
N SER A 113 13.51 0.76 -13.28
CA SER A 113 13.14 -0.54 -12.71
C SER A 113 12.02 -1.21 -13.49
N GLN A 114 12.29 -2.37 -14.06
CA GLN A 114 11.27 -3.33 -14.46
C GLN A 114 10.89 -4.18 -13.24
N GLN A 115 10.05 -3.63 -12.39
CA GLN A 115 9.76 -4.17 -11.06
C GLN A 115 9.36 -5.65 -11.08
N SER A 116 10.12 -6.48 -10.35
CA SER A 116 9.95 -7.93 -10.21
C SER A 116 10.38 -8.77 -11.41
N GLU A 117 10.93 -8.17 -12.47
CA GLU A 117 11.56 -8.92 -13.55
C GLU A 117 12.96 -9.41 -13.14
N LYS A 118 13.37 -10.52 -13.76
CA LYS A 118 14.73 -11.06 -13.55
C LYS A 118 15.76 -10.14 -14.19
N ILE A 119 16.89 -9.97 -13.53
CA ILE A 119 18.05 -9.21 -14.00
C ILE A 119 19.33 -9.98 -13.64
N ASP A 120 20.38 -9.79 -14.45
CA ASP A 120 21.62 -10.59 -14.34
C ASP A 120 22.35 -10.39 -13.00
N SER A 121 22.34 -9.16 -12.47
CA SER A 121 23.07 -8.84 -11.24
C SER A 121 22.54 -7.58 -10.55
N TYR A 122 22.83 -7.44 -9.26
CA TYR A 122 22.55 -6.19 -8.54
C TYR A 122 23.40 -5.02 -9.08
N THR A 123 24.59 -5.30 -9.60
CA THR A 123 25.42 -4.28 -10.31
C THR A 123 24.68 -3.72 -11.53
N SER A 124 23.97 -4.55 -12.28
CA SER A 124 23.14 -4.10 -13.41
C SER A 124 21.98 -3.20 -12.96
N VAL A 125 21.37 -3.47 -11.79
CA VAL A 125 20.38 -2.58 -11.19
C VAL A 125 20.96 -1.20 -10.92
N ILE A 126 22.14 -1.14 -10.28
CA ILE A 126 22.85 0.12 -9.98
C ILE A 126 23.21 0.88 -11.27
N LYS A 127 23.71 0.17 -12.28
CA LYS A 127 24.06 0.77 -13.58
C LYS A 127 22.83 1.40 -14.25
N ASN A 128 21.70 0.69 -14.29
CA ASN A 128 20.46 1.19 -14.88
C ASN A 128 19.93 2.41 -14.11
N TYR A 129 19.99 2.37 -12.78
CA TYR A 129 19.62 3.49 -11.93
C TYR A 129 20.47 4.74 -12.22
N ASN A 130 21.80 4.62 -12.24
CA ASN A 130 22.70 5.74 -12.52
C ASN A 130 22.47 6.32 -13.91
N LYS A 131 22.30 5.45 -14.93
CA LYS A 131 21.96 5.89 -16.28
C LYS A 131 20.67 6.72 -16.31
N SER A 132 19.63 6.31 -15.58
CA SER A 132 18.39 7.08 -15.50
C SER A 132 18.57 8.39 -14.75
N LEU A 133 19.38 8.40 -13.70
CA LEU A 133 19.67 9.61 -12.93
C LEU A 133 20.38 10.68 -13.79
N ASP A 134 21.31 10.25 -14.66
CA ASP A 134 22.09 11.12 -15.55
C ASP A 134 21.28 11.58 -16.78
N ALA A 135 20.25 10.87 -17.18
CA ALA A 135 19.46 11.17 -18.38
C ALA A 135 18.60 12.46 -18.30
N GLY A 136 18.41 13.02 -17.11
CA GLY A 136 17.90 14.38 -16.90
C GLY A 136 16.37 14.57 -16.93
N ASN A 137 15.58 13.70 -17.56
CA ASN A 137 14.13 13.82 -17.60
C ASN A 137 13.45 13.04 -16.46
N LEU A 138 13.60 13.56 -15.24
CA LEU A 138 13.17 12.87 -14.02
C LEU A 138 11.82 13.37 -13.45
N LYS A 139 11.14 14.28 -14.14
CA LYS A 139 9.84 14.82 -13.70
C LYS A 139 8.66 14.29 -14.50
N GLU A 140 8.90 13.66 -15.62
CA GLU A 140 7.89 13.09 -16.48
C GLU A 140 7.51 11.69 -15.97
N CYS A 141 6.23 11.51 -15.67
CA CYS A 141 5.72 10.25 -15.14
C CYS A 141 5.66 9.21 -16.26
N PRO A 142 6.33 8.05 -16.13
CA PRO A 142 6.18 6.99 -17.12
C PRO A 142 4.77 6.38 -17.10
N ASP A 143 4.21 6.02 -18.24
CA ASP A 143 2.89 5.37 -18.37
C ASP A 143 2.76 4.08 -17.56
N PHE A 144 3.88 3.40 -17.33
CA PHE A 144 3.93 2.16 -16.55
C PHE A 144 4.06 2.39 -15.03
N TRP A 145 3.98 3.65 -14.56
CA TRP A 145 4.08 3.96 -13.12
C TRP A 145 2.91 4.83 -12.67
N GLY A 146 2.41 4.59 -11.47
CA GLY A 146 1.35 5.41 -10.92
C GLY A 146 0.78 4.89 -9.60
N GLY A 147 -0.29 5.52 -9.17
CA GLY A 147 -0.97 5.23 -7.93
C GLY A 147 -2.00 4.10 -8.07
N TYR A 148 -2.16 3.42 -6.96
CA TYR A 148 -3.32 2.59 -6.66
C TYR A 148 -4.04 3.18 -5.46
N SER A 149 -5.35 3.38 -5.62
CA SER A 149 -6.24 3.79 -4.54
C SER A 149 -7.15 2.64 -4.16
N PHE A 150 -7.32 2.35 -2.88
CA PHE A 150 -8.26 1.35 -2.40
C PHE A 150 -9.25 1.95 -1.41
N ILE A 151 -10.49 1.47 -1.50
CA ILE A 151 -11.61 1.93 -0.68
C ILE A 151 -11.99 0.79 0.26
N PRO A 152 -11.77 0.96 1.57
CA PRO A 152 -12.17 -0.03 2.56
C PRO A 152 -13.69 -0.21 2.63
N TYR A 153 -14.10 -1.46 2.80
CA TYR A 153 -15.47 -1.83 3.18
C TYR A 153 -15.51 -2.66 4.46
N TYR A 154 -14.34 -2.98 5.04
CA TYR A 154 -14.19 -3.67 6.31
C TYR A 154 -12.90 -3.22 6.99
N PHE A 155 -13.00 -2.95 8.29
CA PHE A 155 -11.87 -2.78 9.21
C PHE A 155 -12.01 -3.74 10.38
N GLU A 156 -10.89 -4.24 10.87
CA GLU A 156 -10.75 -4.86 12.17
C GLU A 156 -9.54 -4.26 12.87
N PHE A 157 -9.76 -3.72 14.06
CA PHE A 157 -8.73 -3.24 14.95
C PHE A 157 -8.56 -4.27 16.06
N TRP A 158 -7.38 -4.85 16.13
CA TRP A 158 -6.99 -5.80 17.15
C TRP A 158 -5.94 -5.15 18.04
N GLU A 159 -6.15 -5.17 19.35
CA GLU A 159 -5.23 -4.67 20.35
C GLU A 159 -4.80 -5.83 21.24
N GLY A 160 -3.48 -6.07 21.29
CA GLY A 160 -2.88 -7.16 22.05
C GLY A 160 -2.93 -6.91 23.54
N ASN A 161 -3.19 -7.98 24.30
CA ASN A 161 -3.20 -7.99 25.75
C ASN A 161 -2.35 -9.17 26.27
N GLU A 162 -1.62 -8.97 27.37
CA GLU A 162 -0.73 -9.99 27.95
C GLU A 162 -1.46 -11.28 28.33
N SER A 163 -2.71 -11.17 28.81
CA SER A 163 -3.56 -12.31 29.16
C SER A 163 -4.23 -12.97 27.92
N ARG A 164 -3.94 -12.48 26.69
CA ARG A 164 -4.59 -12.86 25.44
C ARG A 164 -6.10 -12.53 25.35
N LEU A 165 -6.64 -11.77 26.29
CA LEU A 165 -7.96 -11.16 26.17
C LEU A 165 -7.90 -9.97 25.21
N ASN A 166 -7.51 -10.26 23.97
CA ASN A 166 -7.27 -9.24 22.95
C ASN A 166 -8.58 -8.54 22.59
N LYS A 167 -8.54 -7.20 22.59
CA LYS A 167 -9.67 -6.42 22.14
C LYS A 167 -9.76 -6.45 20.63
N ARG A 168 -10.94 -6.72 20.08
CA ARG A 168 -11.15 -6.80 18.64
C ARG A 168 -12.44 -6.07 18.27
N ASP A 169 -12.30 -4.90 17.66
CA ASP A 169 -13.38 -4.10 17.12
C ASP A 169 -13.42 -4.26 15.58
N SER A 170 -14.55 -4.67 15.04
CA SER A 170 -14.74 -4.75 13.60
C SER A 170 -15.80 -3.76 13.12
N TYR A 171 -15.57 -3.25 11.93
CA TYR A 171 -16.45 -2.31 11.24
C TYR A 171 -16.67 -2.82 9.82
N GLN A 172 -17.92 -3.04 9.46
CA GLN A 172 -18.32 -3.50 8.12
C GLN A 172 -19.28 -2.47 7.51
N ILE A 173 -19.02 -2.08 6.27
CA ILE A 173 -19.97 -1.24 5.55
C ILE A 173 -21.24 -2.03 5.20
N ASN A 174 -22.39 -1.46 5.51
CA ASN A 174 -23.71 -2.00 5.20
C ASN A 174 -24.55 -0.87 4.60
N LYS A 175 -24.77 -0.94 3.28
CA LYS A 175 -25.30 0.19 2.51
C LYS A 175 -24.38 1.41 2.68
N ASP A 176 -24.83 2.45 3.37
CA ASP A 176 -24.07 3.70 3.57
C ASP A 176 -23.64 3.91 5.03
N ARG A 177 -23.69 2.87 5.86
CA ARG A 177 -23.34 2.93 7.28
C ARG A 177 -22.27 1.92 7.62
N TRP A 178 -21.49 2.25 8.65
CA TRP A 178 -20.53 1.34 9.26
C TRP A 178 -21.17 0.68 10.47
N ASP A 179 -21.40 -0.62 10.37
CA ASP A 179 -21.86 -1.45 11.50
C ASP A 179 -20.64 -1.87 12.33
N HIS A 180 -20.71 -1.62 13.63
CA HIS A 180 -19.69 -2.00 14.60
C HIS A 180 -20.05 -3.32 15.27
N SER A 181 -19.05 -4.17 15.49
CA SER A 181 -19.17 -5.40 16.26
C SER A 181 -17.90 -5.67 17.05
N ILE A 182 -18.05 -6.27 18.21
CA ILE A 182 -16.95 -6.81 19.01
C ILE A 182 -16.77 -8.28 18.65
N LEU A 183 -15.52 -8.66 18.36
CA LEU A 183 -15.18 -10.05 18.05
C LEU A 183 -14.53 -10.72 19.26
N GLN A 184 -14.78 -12.01 19.43
CA GLN A 184 -14.08 -12.81 20.43
C GLN A 184 -12.59 -12.91 20.09
N PRO A 185 -11.70 -12.98 21.09
CA PRO A 185 -10.26 -13.16 20.90
C PRO A 185 -9.88 -14.36 20.06
#